data_79b9b5fa502a27689dfb0373572539b4
#
_entry.id   79b9b5fa502a27689dfb0373572539b4
#
_cell.length_a   1.000
_cell.length_b   1.000
_cell.length_c   1.000
_cell.angle_alpha   90.00
_cell.angle_beta   90.00
_cell.angle_gamma   90.00
#
_symmetry.space_group_name_H-M   'P 1'
#
loop_
_entity.id
_entity.type
_entity.pdbx_description
1 polymer ?
#
loop_
_entity_poly.entity_id
_entity_poly.type
_entity_poly.pdbx_seq_one_letter_code
_entity_poly.pdbx_strand_id
1 'polypeptide(L)'
;MTTITVFSDSHGTPLPNNLLSVANESDLVFFLGDGLLSLGDIPLHKGFHAVKGNCDAYCGFDDEQVIEVENVRILLTHGDKYRVKSDLTALSMRALELGCTLVLYGHTHFAAIDEYAGVTLVNPGSIYSARGFGPSYAYVVVTNTKFVAKIVNLTQIS
;
A
#
# COMPACT_ATOMS: atom_id res chain seq x y z
N MET A 1 -5.09 -15.81 10.75
CA MET A 1 -4.14 -14.69 10.65
C MET A 1 -3.62 -14.59 9.23
N THR A 2 -3.66 -13.42 8.64
CA THR A 2 -3.20 -13.15 7.28
C THR A 2 -2.17 -12.03 7.30
N THR A 3 -1.03 -12.25 6.67
CA THR A 3 0.06 -11.28 6.60
C THR A 3 0.09 -10.61 5.24
N ILE A 4 0.31 -9.29 5.24
CA ILE A 4 0.29 -8.47 4.02
C ILE A 4 1.52 -7.57 3.98
N THR A 5 2.28 -7.65 2.89
CA THR A 5 3.33 -6.68 2.59
C THR A 5 2.76 -5.63 1.64
N VAL A 6 2.89 -4.35 2.01
CA VAL A 6 2.33 -3.23 1.25
C VAL A 6 3.45 -2.27 0.89
N PHE A 7 3.59 -1.95 -0.39
CA PHE A 7 4.59 -0.98 -0.83
C PHE A 7 4.05 -0.15 -2.00
N SER A 8 4.74 0.94 -2.31
CA SER A 8 4.26 1.91 -3.30
C SER A 8 5.39 2.75 -3.88
N ASP A 9 5.11 3.37 -5.01
CA ASP A 9 5.95 4.45 -5.58
C ASP A 9 7.39 4.00 -5.80
N SER A 10 7.58 2.88 -6.46
CA SER A 10 8.89 2.36 -6.82
C SER A 10 9.53 3.09 -8.00
N HIS A 11 8.72 3.67 -8.89
CA HIS A 11 9.15 4.47 -10.05
C HIS A 11 10.30 3.83 -10.84
N GLY A 12 10.22 2.51 -11.03
CA GLY A 12 11.23 1.78 -11.78
C GLY A 12 12.51 1.45 -11.01
N THR A 13 12.60 1.83 -9.74
CA THR A 13 13.72 1.45 -8.88
C THR A 13 13.68 -0.04 -8.60
N PRO A 14 14.81 -0.75 -8.70
CA PRO A 14 14.87 -2.16 -8.33
C PRO A 14 14.44 -2.36 -6.87
N LEU A 15 13.65 -3.41 -6.64
CA LEU A 15 13.16 -3.68 -5.28
C LEU A 15 14.30 -4.25 -4.43
N PRO A 16 14.49 -3.74 -3.20
CA PRO A 16 15.53 -4.24 -2.30
C PRO A 16 15.29 -5.71 -1.91
N ASN A 17 16.38 -6.45 -1.69
CA ASN A 17 16.28 -7.87 -1.34
C ASN A 17 15.54 -8.10 -0.03
N ASN A 18 15.69 -7.22 0.94
CA ASN A 18 14.96 -7.32 2.22
C ASN A 18 13.44 -7.16 2.03
N LEU A 19 13.01 -6.33 1.09
CA LEU A 19 11.59 -6.22 0.74
C LEU A 19 11.11 -7.48 0.01
N LEU A 20 11.89 -7.98 -0.95
CA LEU A 20 11.55 -9.18 -1.70
C LEU A 20 11.39 -10.40 -0.77
N SER A 21 12.25 -10.55 0.21
CA SER A 21 12.19 -11.66 1.17
C SER A 21 10.89 -11.62 1.98
N VAL A 22 10.53 -10.46 2.51
CA VAL A 22 9.30 -10.30 3.29
C VAL A 22 8.07 -10.53 2.41
N ALA A 23 8.07 -9.96 1.21
CA ALA A 23 6.97 -10.12 0.27
C ALA A 23 6.74 -11.59 -0.10
N ASN A 24 7.80 -12.34 -0.37
CA ASN A 24 7.69 -13.75 -0.73
C ASN A 24 7.13 -14.61 0.41
N GLU A 25 7.38 -14.24 1.64
CA GLU A 25 6.88 -14.97 2.82
C GLU A 25 5.49 -14.54 3.26
N SER A 26 4.99 -13.42 2.75
CA SER A 26 3.67 -12.90 3.11
C SER A 26 2.55 -13.65 2.40
N ASP A 27 1.39 -13.72 3.01
CA ASP A 27 0.21 -14.30 2.39
C ASP A 27 -0.27 -13.45 1.21
N LEU A 28 -0.23 -12.12 1.37
CA LEU A 28 -0.65 -11.16 0.35
C LEU A 28 0.43 -10.10 0.14
N VAL A 29 0.48 -9.58 -1.08
CA VAL A 29 1.39 -8.50 -1.46
C VAL A 29 0.58 -7.45 -2.21
N PHE A 30 0.54 -6.22 -1.70
CA PHE A 30 -0.20 -5.12 -2.31
C PHE A 30 0.74 -4.02 -2.77
N PHE A 31 0.60 -3.61 -4.03
CA PHE A 31 1.33 -2.49 -4.61
C PHE A 31 0.35 -1.36 -4.94
N LEU A 32 0.66 -0.14 -4.51
CA LEU A 32 -0.27 0.98 -4.56
C LEU A 32 -0.01 1.98 -5.68
N GLY A 33 0.78 1.59 -6.68
CA GLY A 33 0.93 2.38 -7.90
C GLY A 33 2.26 3.12 -8.05
N ASP A 34 2.48 3.61 -9.25
CA ASP A 34 3.69 4.29 -9.73
C ASP A 34 4.92 3.38 -9.75
N GLY A 35 4.94 2.50 -10.75
CA GLY A 35 6.06 1.59 -10.98
C GLY A 35 5.64 0.18 -11.37
N LEU A 36 4.40 -0.04 -11.79
CA LEU A 36 3.84 -1.36 -12.09
C LEU A 36 4.66 -2.18 -13.09
N LEU A 37 5.25 -1.53 -14.09
CA LEU A 37 5.97 -2.25 -15.15
C LEU A 37 7.37 -2.70 -14.73
N SER A 38 7.82 -2.35 -13.53
CA SER A 38 9.20 -2.60 -13.09
C SER A 38 9.29 -3.41 -11.79
N LEU A 39 8.28 -4.22 -11.51
CA LEU A 39 8.22 -4.98 -10.25
C LEU A 39 8.93 -6.34 -10.29
N GLY A 40 9.54 -6.71 -11.42
CA GLY A 40 10.20 -8.00 -11.55
C GLY A 40 9.23 -9.16 -11.42
N ASP A 41 9.53 -10.10 -10.54
CA ASP A 41 8.72 -11.32 -10.37
C ASP A 41 7.61 -11.18 -9.31
N ILE A 42 7.53 -10.06 -8.63
CA ILE A 42 6.53 -9.85 -7.57
C ILE A 42 5.10 -10.14 -8.04
N PRO A 43 4.67 -9.71 -9.26
CA PRO A 43 3.31 -10.02 -9.74
C PRO A 43 3.01 -11.51 -9.89
N LEU A 44 4.01 -12.38 -9.86
CA LEU A 44 3.82 -13.83 -9.91
C LEU A 44 3.42 -14.43 -8.55
N HIS A 45 3.51 -13.66 -7.48
CA HIS A 45 3.05 -14.07 -6.16
C HIS A 45 1.54 -14.33 -6.20
N LYS A 46 1.09 -15.44 -5.62
CA LYS A 46 -0.33 -15.83 -5.67
C LYS A 46 -1.28 -14.83 -5.02
N GLY A 47 -0.79 -14.10 -4.03
CA GLY A 47 -1.57 -13.08 -3.31
C GLY A 47 -1.28 -11.66 -3.76
N PHE A 48 -0.77 -11.46 -4.97
CA PHE A 48 -0.45 -10.13 -5.47
C PHE A 48 -1.70 -9.39 -5.92
N HIS A 49 -1.87 -8.16 -5.43
CA HIS A 49 -2.89 -7.22 -5.88
C HIS A 49 -2.26 -5.84 -6.05
N ALA A 50 -2.71 -5.11 -7.05
CA ALA A 50 -2.15 -3.80 -7.32
C ALA A 50 -3.21 -2.85 -7.86
N VAL A 51 -2.96 -1.55 -7.66
CA VAL A 51 -3.69 -0.48 -8.32
C VAL A 51 -2.68 0.37 -9.09
N LYS A 52 -3.13 1.07 -10.14
CA LYS A 52 -2.24 1.93 -10.91
C LYS A 52 -2.18 3.33 -10.31
N GLY A 53 -0.99 3.94 -10.39
CA GLY A 53 -0.77 5.31 -9.98
C GLY A 53 -0.86 6.28 -11.15
N ASN A 54 -0.72 7.57 -10.85
CA ASN A 54 -0.81 8.62 -11.87
C ASN A 54 0.37 8.60 -12.86
N CYS A 55 1.49 7.96 -12.52
CA CYS A 55 2.64 7.81 -13.42
C CYS A 55 2.63 6.49 -14.18
N ASP A 56 1.69 5.59 -13.91
CA ASP A 56 1.60 4.32 -14.63
C ASP A 56 0.85 4.53 -15.94
N ALA A 57 1.43 4.12 -17.06
CA ALA A 57 0.73 4.04 -18.31
C ALA A 57 -0.38 2.98 -18.21
N TYR A 58 -1.29 2.95 -19.18
CA TYR A 58 -2.32 1.93 -19.20
C TYR A 58 -1.70 0.53 -19.14
N CYS A 59 -2.01 -0.21 -18.09
CA CYS A 59 -1.38 -1.50 -17.81
C CYS A 59 -2.39 -2.58 -17.39
N GLY A 60 -3.69 -2.32 -17.55
CA GLY A 60 -4.74 -3.28 -17.22
C GLY A 60 -5.12 -3.35 -15.74
N PHE A 61 -4.58 -2.47 -14.92
CA PHE A 61 -4.94 -2.39 -13.49
C PHE A 61 -5.90 -1.24 -13.23
N ASP A 62 -6.77 -1.41 -12.24
CA ASP A 62 -7.73 -0.39 -11.84
C ASP A 62 -7.09 0.70 -10.97
N ASP A 63 -7.77 1.84 -10.85
CA ASP A 63 -7.34 2.94 -9.98
C ASP A 63 -7.54 2.62 -8.50
N GLU A 64 -8.53 1.81 -8.19
CA GLU A 64 -8.82 1.39 -6.82
C GLU A 64 -9.40 -0.01 -6.79
N GLN A 65 -9.23 -0.69 -5.67
CA GLN A 65 -9.80 -2.01 -5.42
C GLN A 65 -10.28 -2.09 -3.98
N VAL A 66 -11.35 -2.84 -3.76
CA VAL A 66 -11.80 -3.21 -2.42
C VAL A 66 -11.54 -4.70 -2.26
N ILE A 67 -10.77 -5.06 -1.24
CA ILE A 67 -10.39 -6.45 -0.99
C ILE A 67 -10.80 -6.81 0.43
N GLU A 68 -11.49 -7.94 0.57
CA GLU A 68 -11.80 -8.48 1.90
C GLU A 68 -10.71 -9.47 2.30
N VAL A 69 -10.10 -9.22 3.46
CA VAL A 69 -9.11 -10.10 4.05
C VAL A 69 -9.64 -10.52 5.41
N GLU A 70 -9.89 -11.80 5.58
CA GLU A 70 -10.65 -12.32 6.72
C GLU A 70 -11.97 -11.54 6.83
N ASN A 71 -12.21 -10.82 7.91
CA ASN A 71 -13.41 -9.99 8.06
C ASN A 71 -13.10 -8.48 8.07
N VAL A 72 -11.99 -8.10 7.44
CA VAL A 72 -11.58 -6.70 7.26
C VAL A 72 -11.76 -6.30 5.80
N ARG A 73 -12.45 -5.21 5.57
CA ARG A 73 -12.67 -4.66 4.23
C ARG A 73 -11.67 -3.54 3.99
N ILE A 74 -10.82 -3.73 2.97
CA ILE A 74 -9.66 -2.88 2.72
C ILE A 74 -9.82 -2.16 1.38
N LEU A 75 -9.62 -0.84 1.39
CA LEU A 75 -9.56 -0.04 0.16
C LEU A 75 -8.10 0.15 -0.25
N LEU A 76 -7.76 -0.24 -1.47
CA LEU A 76 -6.47 0.02 -2.09
C LEU A 76 -6.65 1.11 -3.14
N THR A 77 -5.84 2.16 -3.08
CA THR A 77 -5.82 3.22 -4.07
C THR A 77 -4.45 3.91 -4.07
N HIS A 78 -4.04 4.47 -5.21
CA HIS A 78 -2.82 5.29 -5.22
C HIS A 78 -3.03 6.58 -4.42
N GLY A 79 -4.20 7.18 -4.52
CA GLY A 79 -4.59 8.33 -3.74
C GLY A 79 -4.57 9.66 -4.48
N ASP A 80 -3.98 9.71 -5.68
CA ASP A 80 -3.89 10.95 -6.45
C ASP A 80 -5.27 11.56 -6.75
N LYS A 81 -6.27 10.73 -7.00
CA LYS A 81 -7.64 11.18 -7.30
C LYS A 81 -8.40 11.70 -6.07
N TYR A 82 -7.88 11.45 -4.88
CA TYR A 82 -8.48 11.88 -3.62
C TYR A 82 -7.71 13.02 -2.96
N ARG A 83 -6.76 13.62 -3.68
CA ARG A 83 -5.99 14.79 -3.23
C ARG A 83 -5.30 14.57 -1.88
N VAL A 84 -4.69 13.40 -1.71
CA VAL A 84 -4.06 13.00 -0.44
C VAL A 84 -2.87 13.88 -0.05
N LYS A 85 -2.31 14.65 -0.98
CA LYS A 85 -1.25 15.61 -0.65
C LYS A 85 -1.78 16.83 0.11
N SER A 86 -3.08 17.10 0.02
CA SER A 86 -3.71 18.20 0.75
C SER A 86 -4.21 17.75 2.12
N ASP A 87 -5.02 16.69 2.15
CA ASP A 87 -5.52 16.09 3.38
C ASP A 87 -6.14 14.71 3.07
N LEU A 88 -6.64 14.02 4.09
CA LEU A 88 -7.20 12.69 3.95
C LEU A 88 -8.73 12.65 3.98
N THR A 89 -9.39 13.81 3.94
CA THR A 89 -10.84 13.89 4.07
C THR A 89 -11.57 13.14 2.95
N ALA A 90 -11.23 13.43 1.69
CA ALA A 90 -11.89 12.80 0.55
C ALA A 90 -11.69 11.27 0.55
N LEU A 91 -10.47 10.83 0.86
CA LEU A 91 -10.16 9.40 0.92
C LEU A 91 -10.89 8.69 2.06
N SER A 92 -10.96 9.33 3.22
CA SER A 92 -11.71 8.80 4.38
C SER A 92 -13.20 8.68 4.09
N MET A 93 -13.77 9.66 3.41
CA MET A 93 -15.19 9.64 3.01
C MET A 93 -15.46 8.50 2.02
N ARG A 94 -14.53 8.28 1.09
CA ARG A 94 -14.66 7.17 0.14
C ARG A 94 -14.63 5.81 0.85
N ALA A 95 -13.74 5.65 1.83
CA ALA A 95 -13.67 4.43 2.62
C ALA A 95 -14.98 4.17 3.38
N LEU A 96 -15.55 5.20 4.00
CA LEU A 96 -16.83 5.09 4.71
C LEU A 96 -17.95 4.70 3.75
N GLU A 97 -17.99 5.30 2.56
CA GLU A 97 -18.98 4.98 1.52
C GLU A 97 -18.90 3.52 1.11
N LEU A 98 -17.69 2.97 1.01
CA LEU A 98 -17.45 1.58 0.61
C LEU A 98 -17.49 0.58 1.77
N GLY A 99 -17.68 1.05 3.00
CA GLY A 99 -17.69 0.20 4.19
C GLY A 99 -16.31 -0.35 4.57
N CYS A 100 -15.24 0.34 4.19
CA CYS A 100 -13.88 -0.09 4.50
C CYS A 100 -13.40 0.52 5.82
N THR A 101 -12.70 -0.27 6.63
CA THR A 101 -12.10 0.19 7.89
C THR A 101 -10.60 0.41 7.78
N LEU A 102 -9.99 -0.10 6.73
CA LEU A 102 -8.56 0.06 6.45
C LEU A 102 -8.40 0.58 5.03
N VAL A 103 -7.58 1.62 4.88
CA VAL A 103 -7.21 2.19 3.58
C VAL A 103 -5.70 2.12 3.43
N LEU A 104 -5.25 1.62 2.29
CA LEU A 104 -3.85 1.61 1.91
C LEU A 104 -3.69 2.51 0.69
N TYR A 105 -2.84 3.54 0.81
CA TYR A 105 -2.66 4.53 -0.25
C TYR A 105 -1.18 4.96 -0.36
N GLY A 106 -0.82 5.58 -1.47
CA GLY A 106 0.54 6.05 -1.73
C GLY A 106 0.58 7.51 -2.14
N HIS A 107 1.29 7.80 -3.21
CA HIS A 107 1.36 9.09 -3.89
C HIS A 107 2.17 10.18 -3.18
N THR A 108 2.05 10.35 -1.85
CA THR A 108 2.74 11.40 -1.11
C THR A 108 4.23 11.14 -0.93
N HIS A 109 4.65 9.88 -1.05
CA HIS A 109 5.99 9.38 -0.71
C HIS A 109 6.33 9.51 0.79
N PHE A 110 5.33 9.77 1.62
CA PHE A 110 5.49 10.01 3.05
C PHE A 110 4.81 8.91 3.84
N ALA A 111 5.60 8.07 4.53
CA ALA A 111 5.06 6.99 5.35
C ALA A 111 4.24 7.55 6.51
N ALA A 112 3.03 7.04 6.70
CA ALA A 112 2.14 7.55 7.74
C ALA A 112 1.07 6.51 8.10
N ILE A 113 0.64 6.55 9.35
CA ILE A 113 -0.53 5.82 9.82
C ILE A 113 -1.42 6.83 10.55
N ASP A 114 -2.61 7.04 10.01
CA ASP A 114 -3.58 8.00 10.54
C ASP A 114 -4.90 7.31 10.81
N GLU A 115 -5.71 7.92 11.67
CA GLU A 115 -7.07 7.45 11.93
C GLU A 115 -8.04 8.61 11.82
N TYR A 116 -9.15 8.39 11.11
CA TYR A 116 -10.16 9.41 10.89
C TYR A 116 -11.53 8.73 10.80
N ALA A 117 -12.44 9.13 11.70
CA ALA A 117 -13.83 8.65 11.70
C ALA A 117 -13.94 7.12 11.75
N GLY A 118 -13.05 6.44 12.46
CA GLY A 118 -13.04 4.98 12.58
C GLY A 118 -12.34 4.27 11.43
N VAL A 119 -11.77 5.00 10.47
CA VAL A 119 -11.01 4.44 9.36
C VAL A 119 -9.52 4.63 9.65
N THR A 120 -8.75 3.56 9.49
CA THR A 120 -7.29 3.63 9.57
C THR A 120 -6.72 3.78 8.17
N LEU A 121 -5.86 4.78 7.96
CA LEU A 121 -5.27 5.08 6.66
C LEU A 121 -3.76 4.90 6.78
N VAL A 122 -3.20 4.03 5.95
CA VAL A 122 -1.77 3.68 5.98
C VAL A 122 -1.13 4.02 4.65
N ASN A 123 -0.07 4.80 4.70
CA ASN A 123 0.80 5.05 3.55
C ASN A 123 2.13 4.36 3.82
N PRO A 124 2.55 3.41 2.98
CA PRO A 124 3.80 2.69 3.20
C PRO A 124 5.06 3.52 2.92
N GLY A 125 4.90 4.74 2.40
CA GLY A 125 6.02 5.52 1.91
C GLY A 125 6.41 5.12 0.50
N SER A 126 7.59 5.57 0.06
CA SER A 126 8.10 5.29 -1.29
C SER A 126 9.34 4.41 -1.22
N ILE A 127 9.48 3.54 -2.20
CA ILE A 127 10.71 2.77 -2.42
C ILE A 127 11.73 3.63 -3.16
N TYR A 128 11.26 4.55 -4.00
CA TYR A 128 12.12 5.35 -4.87
C TYR A 128 12.56 6.66 -4.23
N SER A 129 11.60 7.47 -3.83
CA SER A 129 11.84 8.83 -3.35
C SER A 129 11.04 9.05 -2.07
N ALA A 130 11.63 8.61 -0.96
CA ALA A 130 11.01 8.75 0.35
C ALA A 130 11.17 10.16 0.87
N ARG A 131 10.18 10.61 1.64
CA ARG A 131 10.21 11.88 2.34
C ARG A 131 10.18 11.62 3.83
N GLY A 132 11.11 12.22 4.54
CA GLY A 132 11.18 12.18 5.99
C GLY A 132 11.73 10.89 6.57
N PHE A 133 11.10 9.76 6.32
CA PHE A 133 11.45 8.50 7.00
C PHE A 133 12.51 7.66 6.27
N GLY A 134 12.67 7.82 4.97
CA GLY A 134 13.53 6.98 4.13
C GLY A 134 12.72 5.91 3.40
N PRO A 135 13.33 5.10 2.52
CA PRO A 135 12.63 4.04 1.81
C PRO A 135 11.97 3.08 2.79
N SER A 136 10.70 2.78 2.55
CA SER A 136 9.90 2.03 3.53
C SER A 136 8.80 1.22 2.86
N TYR A 137 8.25 0.31 3.62
CA TYR A 137 7.03 -0.43 3.27
C TYR A 137 6.17 -0.55 4.52
N ALA A 138 4.94 -1.01 4.37
CA ALA A 138 4.07 -1.32 5.50
C ALA A 138 3.87 -2.82 5.60
N TYR A 139 3.78 -3.31 6.82
CA TYR A 139 3.46 -4.70 7.11
C TYR A 139 2.17 -4.73 7.92
N VAL A 140 1.18 -5.47 7.42
CA VAL A 140 -0.14 -5.54 8.04
C VAL A 140 -0.45 -6.98 8.39
N VAL A 141 -0.93 -7.20 9.60
CA VAL A 141 -1.41 -8.49 10.05
C VAL A 141 -2.90 -8.36 10.36
N VAL A 142 -3.70 -9.21 9.73
CA VAL A 142 -5.15 -9.23 9.92
C VAL A 142 -5.54 -10.51 10.65
N THR A 143 -6.36 -10.37 11.70
CA THR A 143 -6.91 -11.50 12.43
C THR A 143 -8.38 -11.24 12.69
N ASN A 144 -9.25 -11.98 12.00
CA ASN A 144 -10.70 -11.83 12.04
C ASN A 144 -11.11 -10.39 11.63
N THR A 145 -11.61 -9.59 12.56
CA THR A 145 -12.05 -8.20 12.31
C THR A 145 -10.99 -7.16 12.69
N LYS A 146 -9.84 -7.61 13.20
CA LYS A 146 -8.79 -6.73 13.71
C LYS A 146 -7.58 -6.74 12.80
N PHE A 147 -6.83 -5.65 12.82
CA PHE A 147 -5.58 -5.56 12.08
C PHE A 147 -4.57 -4.70 12.85
N VAL A 148 -3.30 -4.97 12.60
CA VAL A 148 -2.18 -4.15 13.08
C VAL A 148 -1.33 -3.81 11.88
N ALA A 149 -0.98 -2.54 11.74
CA ALA A 149 -0.11 -2.07 10.68
C ALA A 149 1.12 -1.41 11.27
N LYS A 150 2.27 -1.58 10.63
CA LYS A 150 3.48 -0.86 11.01
C LYS A 150 4.28 -0.49 9.77
N ILE A 151 5.01 0.61 9.88
CA ILE A 151 5.94 1.07 8.84
C ILE A 151 7.32 0.49 9.13
N VAL A 152 7.94 -0.09 8.12
CA VAL A 152 9.28 -0.68 8.23
C VAL A 152 10.23 0.10 7.32
N ASN A 153 11.29 0.64 7.89
CA ASN A 153 12.32 1.37 7.14
C ASN A 153 13.32 0.38 6.52
N LEU A 154 13.48 0.46 5.20
CA LEU A 154 14.34 -0.47 4.46
C LEU A 154 15.83 -0.17 4.62
N THR A 155 16.21 1.04 5.02
CA THR A 155 17.61 1.41 5.18
C THR A 155 18.21 0.99 6.52
N GLN A 156 17.38 0.59 7.49
CA GLN A 156 17.82 0.19 8.82
C GLN A 156 18.27 -1.27 8.91
N ILE A 157 18.12 -2.02 7.83
CA ILE A 157 18.46 -3.44 7.80
C ILE A 157 19.81 -3.58 7.13
N SER A 158 20.77 -4.00 7.88
CA SER A 158 22.11 -4.29 7.39
C SER A 158 22.19 -5.69 6.80
#